data_c96948acc0e8f4e973b96011838e156a
#
_entry.id   c96948acc0e8f4e973b96011838e156a
#
_cell.length_a   1.000
_cell.length_b   1.000
_cell.length_c   1.000
_cell.angle_alpha   90.00
_cell.angle_beta   90.00
_cell.angle_gamma   90.00
#
_symmetry.space_group_name_H-M   'P 1'
#
loop_
_entity.id
_entity.type
_entity.pdbx_description
1 polymer ?
#
loop_
_entity_poly.entity_id
_entity_poly.type
_entity_poly.pdbx_seq_one_letter_code
_entity_poly.pdbx_strand_id
1 'polypeptide(L)'
;RDTCEVARDLLGKVLRHHLDGQWLAAQLIETEAYYLTEKGSHASLGWTPKRNALFQAPGTIYMYYAHGGDSFNFSCQGEGNAVLLKSAVIFPFFPDDLTSQTMVQTMQHRNRTAGRIRDSKRLCSGQALLCRSLGLKVPDWDQQQLIAERLELLDTGYRPEQVLQTTRLGIPAGRDEQLPYRFIDAGFANYCTRNPLRVRKSPPVVRILSTSDSIACPHA
;
A
#
# COMPACT_ATOMS: atom_id res chain seq x y z
N ARG A 1 16.62 0.70 7.94
CA ARG A 1 16.64 0.94 6.48
C ARG A 1 15.86 2.21 6.18
N ASP A 2 16.25 2.92 5.11
CA ASP A 2 15.54 4.11 4.63
C ASP A 2 14.09 3.78 4.24
N THR A 3 13.18 4.73 4.46
CA THR A 3 11.74 4.51 4.24
C THR A 3 11.37 4.34 2.76
N CYS A 4 12.05 5.05 1.86
CA CYS A 4 11.85 4.86 0.42
C CYS A 4 12.37 3.49 -0.05
N GLU A 5 13.48 3.00 0.51
CA GLU A 5 13.96 1.64 0.23
C GLU A 5 12.94 0.59 0.68
N VAL A 6 12.38 0.75 1.89
CA VAL A 6 11.33 -0.14 2.39
C VAL A 6 10.09 -0.08 1.49
N ALA A 7 9.67 1.13 1.07
CA ALA A 7 8.53 1.29 0.18
C ALA A 7 8.72 0.56 -1.15
N ARG A 8 9.91 0.67 -1.75
CA ARG A 8 10.27 -0.05 -2.97
C ARG A 8 10.31 -1.56 -2.77
N ASP A 9 10.93 -2.03 -1.69
CA ASP A 9 11.10 -3.46 -1.42
C ASP A 9 9.78 -4.16 -1.05
N LEU A 10 8.77 -3.42 -0.62
CA LEU A 10 7.43 -3.95 -0.38
C LEU A 10 6.68 -4.26 -1.68
N LEU A 11 7.09 -3.69 -2.83
CA LEU A 11 6.50 -4.06 -4.11
C LEU A 11 6.76 -5.53 -4.42
N GLY A 12 5.70 -6.24 -4.82
CA GLY A 12 5.73 -7.67 -5.09
C GLY A 12 5.58 -8.57 -3.87
N LYS A 13 5.65 -8.04 -2.64
CA LYS A 13 5.32 -8.81 -1.44
C LYS A 13 3.82 -9.08 -1.37
N VAL A 14 3.45 -10.18 -0.77
CA VAL A 14 2.05 -10.59 -0.63
C VAL A 14 1.61 -10.37 0.81
N LEU A 15 0.66 -9.46 1.00
CA LEU A 15 -0.05 -9.30 2.26
C LEU A 15 -1.22 -10.27 2.27
N ARG A 16 -1.31 -11.14 3.30
CA ARG A 16 -2.45 -12.05 3.45
C ARG A 16 -3.03 -12.00 4.85
N HIS A 17 -4.34 -12.10 4.92
CA HIS A 17 -5.12 -12.09 6.15
C HIS A 17 -6.00 -13.33 6.22
N HIS A 18 -5.85 -14.10 7.31
CA HIS A 18 -6.71 -15.24 7.61
C HIS A 18 -7.97 -14.75 8.31
N LEU A 19 -9.10 -14.83 7.66
CA LEU A 19 -10.37 -14.31 8.15
C LEU A 19 -11.49 -15.30 7.83
N ASP A 20 -12.31 -15.61 8.82
CA ASP A 20 -13.46 -16.53 8.68
C ASP A 20 -13.08 -17.90 8.08
N GLY A 21 -11.93 -18.45 8.48
CA GLY A 21 -11.41 -19.74 8.00
C GLY A 21 -10.81 -19.71 6.59
N GLN A 22 -10.61 -18.55 6.01
CA GLN A 22 -10.07 -18.38 4.65
C GLN A 22 -8.90 -17.39 4.63
N TRP A 23 -7.89 -17.66 3.81
CA TRP A 23 -6.87 -16.70 3.47
C TRP A 23 -7.34 -15.74 2.38
N LEU A 24 -7.25 -14.43 2.64
CA LEU A 24 -7.42 -13.37 1.67
C LEU A 24 -6.04 -12.80 1.37
N ALA A 25 -5.60 -12.81 0.12
CA ALA A 25 -4.23 -12.47 -0.25
C ALA A 25 -4.16 -11.46 -1.41
N ALA A 26 -3.22 -10.52 -1.32
CA ALA A 26 -3.00 -9.51 -2.35
C ALA A 26 -1.51 -9.17 -2.46
N GLN A 27 -0.99 -9.10 -3.70
CA GLN A 27 0.37 -8.70 -4.02
C GLN A 27 0.44 -7.17 -4.13
N LEU A 28 1.33 -6.56 -3.38
CA LEU A 28 1.54 -5.11 -3.36
C LEU A 28 2.14 -4.62 -4.68
N ILE A 29 1.51 -3.62 -5.27
CA ILE A 29 1.94 -3.03 -6.55
C ILE A 29 2.14 -1.52 -6.48
N GLU A 30 1.73 -0.88 -5.37
CA GLU A 30 1.86 0.56 -5.16
C GLU A 30 2.04 0.86 -3.68
N THR A 31 3.06 1.65 -3.36
CA THR A 31 3.39 2.09 -2.00
C THR A 31 3.74 3.57 -1.98
N GLU A 32 3.59 4.21 -0.81
CA GLU A 32 4.01 5.60 -0.61
C GLU A 32 4.82 5.71 0.68
N ALA A 33 6.01 6.33 0.60
CA ALA A 33 6.85 6.63 1.77
C ALA A 33 6.44 7.98 2.38
N TYR A 34 6.55 8.06 3.72
CA TYR A 34 6.24 9.24 4.52
C TYR A 34 7.30 9.40 5.61
N TYR A 35 7.84 10.61 5.75
CA TYR A 35 8.83 10.96 6.77
C TYR A 35 8.25 11.95 7.79
N LEU A 36 8.75 11.89 9.03
CA LEU A 36 8.35 12.83 10.08
C LEU A 36 8.54 14.28 9.66
N THR A 37 9.63 14.56 8.94
CA THR A 37 10.08 15.92 8.59
C THR A 37 9.28 16.58 7.47
N GLU A 38 8.42 15.83 6.76
CA GLU A 38 7.65 16.35 5.64
C GLU A 38 6.23 16.74 6.02
N LYS A 39 5.73 17.84 5.48
CA LYS A 39 4.39 18.40 5.80
C LYS A 39 3.24 17.50 5.33
N GLY A 40 3.46 16.63 4.33
CA GLY A 40 2.48 15.67 3.83
C GLY A 40 2.24 14.48 4.75
N SER A 41 3.14 14.23 5.69
CA SER A 41 3.05 13.14 6.65
C SER A 41 2.08 13.44 7.80
N HIS A 42 1.33 12.45 8.26
CA HIS A 42 0.54 12.56 9.50
C HIS A 42 1.43 12.79 10.72
N ALA A 43 2.63 12.22 10.75
CA ALA A 43 3.57 12.35 11.86
C ALA A 43 4.06 13.78 12.04
N SER A 44 4.13 14.59 10.97
CA SER A 44 4.53 16.01 11.05
C SER A 44 3.61 16.87 11.92
N LEU A 45 2.40 16.39 12.18
CA LEU A 45 1.43 17.03 13.10
C LEU A 45 1.69 16.68 14.57
N GLY A 46 2.78 15.98 14.86
CA GLY A 46 3.17 15.56 16.22
C GLY A 46 2.44 14.30 16.71
N TRP A 47 2.91 13.80 17.84
CA TRP A 47 2.34 12.63 18.49
C TRP A 47 0.92 12.89 19.02
N THR A 48 0.06 11.90 18.86
CA THR A 48 -1.26 11.79 19.52
C THR A 48 -1.57 10.31 19.73
N PRO A 49 -2.51 9.93 20.62
CA PRO A 49 -2.92 8.53 20.78
C PRO A 49 -3.33 7.87 19.45
N LYS A 50 -3.96 8.62 18.54
CA LYS A 50 -4.37 8.12 17.20
C LYS A 50 -3.21 7.96 16.22
N ARG A 51 -2.05 8.51 16.50
CA ARG A 51 -0.83 8.44 15.67
C ARG A 51 0.30 7.69 16.39
N ASN A 52 0.01 7.14 17.57
CA ASN A 52 1.01 6.48 18.39
C ASN A 52 1.81 5.40 17.66
N ALA A 53 1.15 4.62 16.79
CA ALA A 53 1.82 3.58 15.99
C ALA A 53 2.99 4.11 15.15
N LEU A 54 2.92 5.35 14.66
CA LEU A 54 4.01 5.98 13.89
C LEU A 54 5.29 6.23 14.71
N PHE A 55 5.18 6.24 16.03
CA PHE A 55 6.27 6.50 16.98
C PHE A 55 6.71 5.23 17.73
N GLN A 56 6.19 4.06 17.32
CA GLN A 56 6.57 2.76 17.86
C GLN A 56 7.64 2.06 17.00
N ALA A 57 8.02 0.87 17.41
CA ALA A 57 9.03 0.07 16.73
C ALA A 57 8.69 -0.17 15.24
N PRO A 58 9.70 -0.25 14.37
CA PRO A 58 9.50 -0.59 12.96
C PRO A 58 8.69 -1.89 12.80
N GLY A 59 7.78 -1.92 11.83
CA GLY A 59 6.85 -3.03 11.60
C GLY A 59 5.52 -2.89 12.35
N THR A 60 5.39 -1.91 13.27
CA THR A 60 4.09 -1.61 13.88
C THR A 60 3.12 -1.09 12.81
N ILE A 61 1.92 -1.65 12.83
CA ILE A 61 0.86 -1.29 11.90
C ILE A 61 0.22 0.02 12.35
N TYR A 62 0.21 1.01 11.45
CA TYR A 62 -0.54 2.24 11.62
C TYR A 62 -1.75 2.24 10.71
N MET A 63 -2.93 2.26 11.28
CA MET A 63 -4.17 2.34 10.52
C MET A 63 -4.97 3.59 10.88
N TYR A 64 -5.63 4.15 9.88
CA TYR A 64 -6.56 5.26 10.07
C TYR A 64 -7.71 5.16 9.08
N TYR A 65 -8.83 5.79 9.43
CA TYR A 65 -10.01 5.87 8.57
C TYR A 65 -10.09 7.25 7.91
N ALA A 66 -10.09 7.29 6.59
CA ALA A 66 -10.24 8.51 5.79
C ALA A 66 -10.91 8.22 4.45
N HIS A 67 -11.61 9.22 3.91
CA HIS A 67 -12.25 9.14 2.58
C HIS A 67 -13.15 7.91 2.40
N GLY A 68 -13.84 7.49 3.47
CA GLY A 68 -14.78 6.37 3.42
C GLY A 68 -14.13 4.98 3.48
N GLY A 69 -12.89 4.86 3.93
CA GLY A 69 -12.21 3.58 4.06
C GLY A 69 -11.03 3.57 5.01
N ASP A 70 -10.62 2.37 5.36
CA ASP A 70 -9.43 2.12 6.17
C ASP A 70 -8.16 2.25 5.32
N SER A 71 -7.07 2.66 5.94
CA SER A 71 -5.74 2.77 5.33
C SER A 71 -4.74 2.04 6.20
N PHE A 72 -3.80 1.32 5.57
CA PHE A 72 -2.84 0.46 6.24
C PHE A 72 -1.41 0.91 5.94
N ASN A 73 -0.63 1.12 6.99
CA ASN A 73 0.77 1.51 6.89
C ASN A 73 1.62 0.64 7.82
N PHE A 74 2.91 0.52 7.51
CA PHE A 74 3.92 0.04 8.43
C PHE A 74 4.80 1.18 8.90
N SER A 75 5.02 1.29 10.22
CA SER A 75 6.06 2.15 10.78
C SER A 75 7.44 1.66 10.33
N CYS A 76 8.33 2.59 10.02
CA CYS A 76 9.69 2.33 9.58
C CYS A 76 10.72 2.74 10.63
N GLN A 77 11.99 2.53 10.34
CA GLN A 77 13.08 3.03 11.15
C GLN A 77 13.09 4.57 11.13
N GLY A 78 13.29 5.17 12.30
CA GLY A 78 13.14 6.60 12.51
C GLY A 78 11.73 6.96 12.96
N GLU A 79 11.65 7.82 13.96
CA GLU A 79 10.39 8.27 14.57
C GLU A 79 9.47 8.91 13.52
N GLY A 80 8.21 8.52 13.48
CA GLY A 80 7.22 9.08 12.58
C GLY A 80 7.31 8.65 11.11
N ASN A 81 8.29 7.82 10.76
CA ASN A 81 8.47 7.33 9.39
C ASN A 81 7.58 6.13 9.12
N ALA A 82 6.94 6.09 7.95
CA ALA A 82 6.03 5.01 7.60
C ALA A 82 5.90 4.80 6.09
N VAL A 83 5.44 3.60 5.72
CA VAL A 83 5.06 3.25 4.34
C VAL A 83 3.58 2.91 4.28
N LEU A 84 2.84 3.62 3.45
CA LEU A 84 1.44 3.32 3.11
C LEU A 84 1.39 2.24 2.04
N LEU A 85 0.61 1.18 2.28
CA LEU A 85 0.24 0.21 1.27
C LEU A 85 -0.92 0.78 0.44
N LYS A 86 -0.61 1.25 -0.77
CA LYS A 86 -1.55 2.05 -1.56
C LYS A 86 -2.45 1.22 -2.44
N SER A 87 -1.89 0.29 -3.21
CA SER A 87 -2.65 -0.61 -4.08
C SER A 87 -1.98 -1.98 -4.14
N ALA A 88 -2.81 -2.98 -4.42
CA ALA A 88 -2.39 -4.35 -4.68
C ALA A 88 -3.24 -4.95 -5.82
N VAL A 89 -2.84 -6.12 -6.27
CA VAL A 89 -3.66 -7.03 -7.07
C VAL A 89 -3.94 -8.30 -6.28
N ILE A 90 -5.02 -9.01 -6.58
CA ILE A 90 -5.29 -10.32 -5.96
C ILE A 90 -4.10 -11.27 -6.16
N PHE A 91 -3.88 -12.18 -5.21
CA PHE A 91 -2.82 -13.18 -5.31
C PHE A 91 -3.38 -14.59 -5.04
N PRO A 92 -3.23 -15.55 -5.99
CA PRO A 92 -2.60 -15.39 -7.30
C PRO A 92 -3.36 -14.43 -8.23
N PHE A 93 -2.65 -13.79 -9.16
CA PHE A 93 -3.26 -12.82 -10.10
C PHE A 93 -4.22 -13.49 -11.09
N PHE A 94 -3.96 -14.74 -11.43
CA PHE A 94 -4.84 -15.61 -12.20
C PHE A 94 -5.30 -16.77 -11.30
N PRO A 95 -6.50 -16.67 -10.69
CA PRO A 95 -7.01 -17.73 -9.81
C PRO A 95 -7.49 -18.92 -10.66
N ASP A 96 -6.76 -20.01 -10.59
CA ASP A 96 -6.98 -21.24 -11.39
C ASP A 96 -7.53 -22.42 -10.57
N ASP A 97 -7.43 -22.36 -9.25
CA ASP A 97 -7.97 -23.36 -8.31
C ASP A 97 -9.22 -22.86 -7.57
N LEU A 98 -9.99 -23.79 -7.00
CA LEU A 98 -11.24 -23.50 -6.29
C LEU A 98 -11.01 -22.56 -5.08
N THR A 99 -9.90 -22.73 -4.35
CA THR A 99 -9.60 -21.92 -3.17
C THR A 99 -9.38 -20.47 -3.54
N SER A 100 -8.56 -20.20 -4.55
CA SER A 100 -8.28 -18.85 -5.03
C SER A 100 -9.52 -18.21 -5.67
N GLN A 101 -10.35 -18.97 -6.38
CA GLN A 101 -11.63 -18.48 -6.93
C GLN A 101 -12.60 -18.10 -5.82
N THR A 102 -12.72 -18.91 -4.76
CA THR A 102 -13.57 -18.62 -3.59
C THR A 102 -13.08 -17.38 -2.85
N MET A 103 -11.77 -17.23 -2.69
CA MET A 103 -11.16 -16.02 -2.13
C MET A 103 -11.58 -14.76 -2.93
N VAL A 104 -11.48 -14.81 -4.26
CA VAL A 104 -11.87 -13.69 -5.12
C VAL A 104 -13.37 -13.36 -4.98
N GLN A 105 -14.23 -14.36 -4.92
CA GLN A 105 -15.66 -14.16 -4.69
C GLN A 105 -15.94 -13.47 -3.34
N THR A 106 -15.23 -13.88 -2.28
CA THR A 106 -15.30 -13.23 -0.96
C THR A 106 -14.88 -11.77 -1.03
N MET A 107 -13.75 -11.47 -1.68
CA MET A 107 -13.29 -10.09 -1.87
C MET A 107 -14.28 -9.26 -2.72
N GLN A 108 -14.87 -9.84 -3.76
CA GLN A 108 -15.89 -9.20 -4.58
C GLN A 108 -17.16 -8.88 -3.77
N HIS A 109 -17.60 -9.82 -2.94
CA HIS A 109 -18.75 -9.62 -2.05
C HIS A 109 -18.50 -8.43 -1.09
N ARG A 110 -17.34 -8.36 -0.47
CA ARG A 110 -16.93 -7.24 0.42
C ARG A 110 -16.91 -5.89 -0.29
N ASN A 111 -16.61 -5.86 -1.59
CA ASN A 111 -16.53 -4.65 -2.41
C ASN A 111 -17.78 -4.36 -3.23
N ARG A 112 -18.87 -5.08 -2.99
CA ARG A 112 -20.13 -4.89 -3.72
C ARG A 112 -20.74 -3.52 -3.42
N THR A 113 -21.10 -2.79 -4.47
CA THR A 113 -21.77 -1.48 -4.37
C THR A 113 -22.93 -1.43 -5.38
N ALA A 114 -24.13 -1.06 -4.91
CA ALA A 114 -25.32 -0.82 -5.76
C ALA A 114 -25.56 -1.93 -6.82
N GLY A 115 -25.38 -3.21 -6.45
CA GLY A 115 -25.61 -4.34 -7.34
C GLY A 115 -24.50 -4.62 -8.36
N ARG A 116 -23.41 -3.83 -8.38
CA ARG A 116 -22.28 -4.06 -9.28
C ARG A 116 -21.21 -4.91 -8.60
N ILE A 117 -20.74 -5.94 -9.33
CA ILE A 117 -19.56 -6.73 -8.95
C ILE A 117 -18.33 -6.02 -9.53
N ARG A 118 -17.34 -5.76 -8.67
CA ARG A 118 -16.07 -5.16 -9.10
C ARG A 118 -15.21 -6.19 -9.83
N ASP A 119 -14.55 -5.75 -10.90
CA ASP A 119 -13.53 -6.57 -11.60
C ASP A 119 -12.48 -7.04 -10.59
N SER A 120 -12.14 -8.32 -10.65
CA SER A 120 -11.15 -8.96 -9.76
C SER A 120 -9.79 -8.23 -9.78
N LYS A 121 -9.34 -7.78 -10.94
CA LYS A 121 -8.10 -7.03 -11.13
C LYS A 121 -8.11 -5.64 -10.47
N ARG A 122 -9.27 -5.15 -10.04
CA ARG A 122 -9.47 -3.82 -9.43
C ARG A 122 -9.93 -3.89 -7.97
N LEU A 123 -9.97 -5.07 -7.38
CA LEU A 123 -10.44 -5.25 -6.00
C LEU A 123 -9.58 -4.51 -4.97
N CYS A 124 -8.28 -4.37 -5.22
CA CYS A 124 -7.32 -3.74 -4.31
C CYS A 124 -6.70 -2.45 -4.88
N SER A 125 -7.34 -1.81 -5.90
CA SER A 125 -6.87 -0.55 -6.48
C SER A 125 -7.18 0.63 -5.57
N GLY A 126 -6.26 0.98 -4.70
CA GLY A 126 -6.37 2.03 -3.68
C GLY A 126 -6.50 1.47 -2.26
N GLN A 127 -5.96 2.22 -1.30
CA GLN A 127 -5.82 1.80 0.11
C GLN A 127 -7.13 1.32 0.75
N ALA A 128 -8.22 2.04 0.50
CA ALA A 128 -9.54 1.68 1.04
C ALA A 128 -10.07 0.36 0.46
N LEU A 129 -9.84 0.12 -0.84
CA LEU A 129 -10.23 -1.14 -1.49
C LEU A 129 -9.34 -2.29 -1.05
N LEU A 130 -8.03 -2.05 -0.89
CA LEU A 130 -7.09 -3.04 -0.35
C LEU A 130 -7.54 -3.50 1.04
N CYS A 131 -7.74 -2.58 1.97
CA CYS A 131 -8.20 -2.92 3.33
C CYS A 131 -9.56 -3.62 3.31
N ARG A 132 -10.51 -3.14 2.50
CA ARG A 132 -11.84 -3.75 2.38
C ARG A 132 -11.76 -5.18 1.83
N SER A 133 -10.97 -5.40 0.79
CA SER A 133 -10.79 -6.72 0.18
C SER A 133 -10.22 -7.72 1.17
N LEU A 134 -9.18 -7.32 1.91
CA LEU A 134 -8.54 -8.17 2.90
C LEU A 134 -9.26 -8.21 4.26
N GLY A 135 -10.32 -7.42 4.45
CA GLY A 135 -11.05 -7.35 5.71
C GLY A 135 -10.26 -6.70 6.85
N LEU A 136 -9.30 -5.83 6.52
CA LEU A 136 -8.48 -5.12 7.50
C LEU A 136 -9.24 -3.90 8.03
N LYS A 137 -9.30 -3.74 9.35
CA LYS A 137 -10.02 -2.68 10.04
C LYS A 137 -9.16 -2.00 11.09
N VAL A 138 -9.32 -0.67 11.24
CA VAL A 138 -8.62 0.11 12.26
C VAL A 138 -8.75 -0.49 13.66
N PRO A 139 -9.95 -0.84 14.18
CA PRO A 139 -10.08 -1.37 15.53
C PRO A 139 -9.31 -2.67 15.79
N ASP A 140 -9.06 -3.45 14.74
CA ASP A 140 -8.48 -4.78 14.87
C ASP A 140 -6.95 -4.75 14.75
N TRP A 141 -6.41 -3.80 13.96
CA TRP A 141 -5.01 -3.87 13.53
C TRP A 141 -4.19 -2.62 13.83
N ASP A 142 -4.81 -1.46 14.17
CA ASP A 142 -4.00 -0.29 14.54
C ASP A 142 -3.15 -0.58 15.78
N GLN A 143 -1.88 -0.19 15.76
CA GLN A 143 -0.89 -0.43 16.80
C GLN A 143 -0.53 -1.91 17.04
N GLN A 144 -0.95 -2.82 16.17
CA GLN A 144 -0.54 -4.22 16.21
C GLN A 144 0.72 -4.45 15.36
N GLN A 145 1.23 -5.66 15.43
CA GLN A 145 2.27 -6.18 14.53
C GLN A 145 1.70 -7.32 13.68
N LEU A 146 2.45 -7.75 12.68
CA LEU A 146 2.12 -8.96 11.95
C LEU A 146 2.09 -10.16 12.92
N ILE A 147 1.08 -11.00 12.78
CA ILE A 147 0.86 -12.18 13.61
C ILE A 147 0.80 -13.39 12.69
N ALA A 148 1.72 -14.34 12.91
CA ALA A 148 1.73 -15.60 12.16
C ALA A 148 0.34 -16.26 12.19
N GLU A 149 -0.04 -16.86 11.06
CA GLU A 149 -1.32 -17.52 10.83
C GLU A 149 -2.57 -16.61 10.90
N ARG A 150 -2.37 -15.28 11.10
CA ARG A 150 -3.47 -14.31 11.09
C ARG A 150 -3.28 -13.22 10.06
N LEU A 151 -2.19 -12.47 10.13
CA LEU A 151 -1.84 -11.42 9.18
C LEU A 151 -0.36 -11.51 8.87
N GLU A 152 -0.02 -11.77 7.64
CA GLU A 152 1.35 -12.06 7.23
C GLU A 152 1.74 -11.28 5.98
N LEU A 153 3.02 -10.96 5.90
CA LEU A 153 3.67 -10.41 4.70
C LEU A 153 4.67 -11.45 4.17
N LEU A 154 4.40 -11.99 2.99
CA LEU A 154 5.20 -13.05 2.38
C LEU A 154 6.11 -12.48 1.29
N ASP A 155 7.33 -12.99 1.25
CA ASP A 155 8.22 -12.84 0.10
C ASP A 155 8.13 -14.08 -0.80
N THR A 156 7.46 -13.93 -1.93
CA THR A 156 7.31 -15.01 -2.93
C THR A 156 8.47 -15.08 -3.92
N GLY A 157 9.49 -14.23 -3.74
CA GLY A 157 10.61 -14.11 -4.68
C GLY A 157 10.33 -13.21 -5.88
N TYR A 158 9.09 -12.76 -6.07
CA TYR A 158 8.78 -11.81 -7.14
C TYR A 158 9.49 -10.47 -6.91
N ARG A 159 10.03 -9.93 -7.99
CA ARG A 159 10.63 -8.58 -8.02
C ARG A 159 10.16 -7.86 -9.28
N PRO A 160 9.68 -6.61 -9.20
CA PRO A 160 9.36 -5.81 -10.38
C PRO A 160 10.60 -5.67 -11.28
N GLU A 161 10.45 -5.86 -12.58
CA GLU A 161 11.52 -5.58 -13.54
C GLU A 161 11.86 -4.09 -13.60
N GLN A 162 10.82 -3.27 -13.49
CA GLN A 162 10.93 -1.81 -13.44
C GLN A 162 9.97 -1.24 -12.38
N VAL A 163 10.43 -0.22 -11.68
CA VAL A 163 9.65 0.54 -10.70
C VAL A 163 9.49 1.98 -11.18
N LEU A 164 8.26 2.47 -11.18
CA LEU A 164 7.98 3.89 -11.42
C LEU A 164 8.07 4.64 -10.09
N GLN A 165 8.97 5.61 -10.00
CA GLN A 165 9.06 6.55 -8.89
C GLN A 165 8.44 7.88 -9.31
N THR A 166 7.48 8.38 -8.52
CA THR A 166 6.72 9.58 -8.85
C THR A 166 6.16 10.25 -7.59
N THR A 167 5.42 11.34 -7.76
CA THR A 167 4.78 12.06 -6.65
C THR A 167 3.59 11.27 -6.07
N ARG A 168 3.35 11.47 -4.77
CA ARG A 168 2.22 10.87 -4.05
C ARG A 168 0.88 11.49 -4.49
N LEU A 169 -0.20 10.79 -4.20
CA LEU A 169 -1.55 11.25 -4.52
C LEU A 169 -2.23 11.85 -3.28
N GLY A 170 -2.97 12.94 -3.51
CA GLY A 170 -3.81 13.54 -2.46
C GLY A 170 -3.05 14.40 -1.44
N ILE A 171 -1.79 14.72 -1.70
CA ILE A 171 -1.04 15.69 -0.89
C ILE A 171 -1.41 17.11 -1.37
N PRO A 172 -1.94 17.97 -0.47
CA PRO A 172 -2.28 19.35 -0.84
C PRO A 172 -1.06 20.17 -1.27
N ALA A 173 -1.28 21.17 -2.13
CA ALA A 173 -0.24 22.11 -2.54
C ALA A 173 0.41 22.80 -1.33
N GLY A 174 1.73 22.97 -1.36
CA GLY A 174 2.53 23.54 -0.28
C GLY A 174 2.82 22.57 0.89
N ARG A 175 2.46 21.29 0.74
CA ARG A 175 2.74 20.24 1.72
C ARG A 175 3.67 19.16 1.19
N ASP A 176 4.72 19.59 0.51
CA ASP A 176 5.74 18.70 -0.08
C ASP A 176 5.14 17.70 -1.09
N GLU A 177 4.14 18.13 -1.84
CA GLU A 177 3.43 17.34 -2.85
C GLU A 177 4.32 16.92 -4.03
N GLN A 178 5.42 17.64 -4.25
CA GLN A 178 6.38 17.37 -5.32
C GLN A 178 7.35 16.23 -5.00
N LEU A 179 7.42 15.75 -3.74
CA LEU A 179 8.36 14.71 -3.35
C LEU A 179 8.03 13.37 -4.04
N PRO A 180 9.04 12.72 -4.66
CA PRO A 180 8.83 11.51 -5.46
C PRO A 180 8.82 10.25 -4.59
N TYR A 181 7.93 10.21 -3.61
CA TYR A 181 7.86 9.16 -2.58
C TYR A 181 6.77 8.12 -2.84
N ARG A 182 6.30 8.00 -4.07
CA ARG A 182 5.38 6.96 -4.51
C ARG A 182 6.07 6.02 -5.48
N PHE A 183 5.97 4.72 -5.19
CA PHE A 183 6.58 3.65 -5.95
C PHE A 183 5.50 2.73 -6.51
N ILE A 184 5.64 2.33 -7.79
CA ILE A 184 4.68 1.49 -8.50
C ILE A 184 5.43 0.45 -9.29
N ASP A 185 4.99 -0.81 -9.21
CA ASP A 185 5.39 -1.85 -10.14
C ASP A 185 4.91 -1.49 -11.55
N ALA A 186 5.84 -1.26 -12.48
CA ALA A 186 5.52 -0.83 -13.85
C ALA A 186 4.63 -1.85 -14.60
N GLY A 187 4.83 -3.14 -14.35
CA GLY A 187 4.03 -4.24 -14.94
C GLY A 187 2.57 -4.19 -14.52
N PHE A 188 2.29 -3.64 -13.34
CA PHE A 188 0.94 -3.52 -12.78
C PHE A 188 0.40 -2.08 -12.73
N ALA A 189 1.06 -1.10 -13.35
CA ALA A 189 0.68 0.32 -13.30
C ALA A 189 -0.78 0.59 -13.75
N ASN A 190 -1.37 -0.27 -14.57
CA ASN A 190 -2.76 -0.16 -14.98
C ASN A 190 -3.77 -0.46 -13.86
N TYR A 191 -3.33 -1.11 -12.79
CA TYR A 191 -4.17 -1.54 -11.66
C TYR A 191 -3.95 -0.69 -10.40
N CYS A 192 -2.96 0.21 -10.41
CA CYS A 192 -2.74 1.16 -9.32
C CYS A 192 -3.86 2.21 -9.23
N THR A 193 -3.86 3.02 -8.18
CA THR A 193 -4.88 4.05 -7.95
C THR A 193 -5.02 5.01 -9.13
N ARG A 194 -3.89 5.51 -9.64
CA ARG A 194 -3.81 6.37 -10.81
C ARG A 194 -2.51 6.08 -11.55
N ASN A 195 -2.62 5.54 -12.77
CA ASN A 195 -1.44 5.29 -13.59
C ASN A 195 -0.77 6.62 -14.01
N PRO A 196 0.46 6.92 -13.55
CA PRO A 196 1.11 8.19 -13.82
C PRO A 196 1.47 8.35 -15.31
N LEU A 197 1.67 7.25 -16.02
CA LEU A 197 2.00 7.25 -17.45
C LEU A 197 0.81 7.61 -18.35
N ARG A 198 -0.42 7.63 -17.81
CA ARG A 198 -1.65 7.95 -18.57
C ARG A 198 -2.21 9.34 -18.26
N VAL A 199 -1.55 10.14 -17.44
CA VAL A 199 -1.99 11.50 -17.12
C VAL A 199 -1.65 12.41 -18.31
N ARG A 200 -2.67 12.94 -18.97
CA ARG A 200 -2.51 13.78 -20.18
C ARG A 200 -2.33 15.27 -19.85
N LYS A 201 -3.03 15.78 -18.82
CA LYS A 201 -2.92 17.17 -18.36
C LYS A 201 -2.01 17.21 -17.15
N SER A 202 -0.94 18.02 -17.21
CA SER A 202 0.06 18.16 -16.15
C SER A 202 0.57 16.80 -15.64
N PRO A 203 1.28 16.03 -16.48
CA PRO A 203 1.80 14.73 -16.08
C PRO A 203 2.82 14.92 -14.94
N PRO A 204 2.79 14.06 -13.92
CA PRO A 204 3.81 14.11 -12.88
C PRO A 204 5.17 13.69 -13.46
N VAL A 205 6.24 14.14 -12.82
CA VAL A 205 7.58 13.61 -13.12
C VAL A 205 7.60 12.13 -12.72
N VAL A 206 8.02 11.27 -13.65
CA VAL A 206 8.15 9.83 -13.43
C VAL A 206 9.59 9.42 -13.73
N ARG A 207 10.22 8.76 -12.77
CA ARG A 207 11.50 8.08 -12.97
C ARG A 207 11.23 6.58 -13.11
N ILE A 208 11.87 5.95 -14.06
CA ILE A 208 11.83 4.49 -14.24
C ILE A 208 13.12 3.96 -13.63
N LEU A 209 12.99 3.13 -12.62
CA LEU A 209 14.10 2.52 -11.91
C LEU A 209 14.18 1.03 -12.26
N SER A 210 15.37 0.55 -12.58
CA SER A 210 15.68 -0.88 -12.62
C SER A 210 15.91 -1.42 -11.19
N THR A 211 16.00 -2.73 -11.04
CA THR A 211 16.27 -3.37 -9.74
C THR A 211 17.61 -2.96 -9.13
N SER A 212 18.59 -2.55 -9.95
CA SER A 212 19.96 -2.14 -9.52
C SER A 212 20.09 -0.65 -9.24
N ASP A 213 19.09 0.19 -9.59
CA ASP A 213 19.22 1.63 -9.43
C ASP A 213 19.10 2.05 -7.96
N SER A 214 19.94 3.00 -7.55
CA SER A 214 19.81 3.67 -6.26
C SER A 214 18.57 4.57 -6.24
N ILE A 215 17.88 4.60 -5.11
CA ILE A 215 16.73 5.49 -4.91
C ILE A 215 17.26 6.87 -4.53
N ALA A 216 16.90 7.89 -5.30
CA ALA A 216 17.14 9.27 -4.89
C ALA A 216 16.08 9.67 -3.85
N CYS A 217 16.44 9.59 -2.58
CA CYS A 217 15.65 10.14 -1.47
C CYS A 217 16.29 11.43 -0.97
N PRO A 218 15.64 12.59 -1.13
CA PRO A 218 16.21 13.90 -0.72
C PRO A 218 16.44 14.06 0.79
N HIS A 219 16.06 13.10 1.61
CA HIS A 219 16.19 13.13 3.08
C HIS A 219 17.00 11.95 3.65
N ALA A 220 17.75 11.21 2.82
CA ALA A 220 18.71 10.22 3.26
C ALA A 220 20.05 10.88 3.62
#